data_349c55bebc02610985eca7f4fa3180d4
#
_entry.id   349c55bebc02610985eca7f4fa3180d4
#
_cell.length_a   1.000
_cell.length_b   1.000
_cell.length_c   1.000
_cell.angle_alpha   90.00
_cell.angle_beta   90.00
_cell.angle_gamma   90.00
#
_symmetry.space_group_name_H-M   'P 1'
#
loop_
_entity.id
_entity.type
_entity.pdbx_description
1 polymer ?
#
loop_
_entity_poly.entity_id
_entity_poly.type
_entity_poly.pdbx_seq_one_letter_code
_entity_poly.pdbx_strand_id
1 'polypeptide(L)'
;AINRYGDENLNPILNQMIYGLDGKVDTSSILKYPGLKRWHRKGYWEKDLVDYNTENLKTSLGFHYLFKNSIELFSSSNFSTGTTVYQGENRFSLKNIQFFQNKIELKKDNDFFIRLYSTHEDAGDSYDAVLTAFQLQNAAASDNDFHELYKEYWLDEIKSKVESLDPSINWQPAFINGVAYPVNFTDIFNLIDGIPMDSLVNWHQSAANHANNSHPNMGVSSFYEVGTDSFDSLFNVITNKASVIDGGSKIVDKSSLYHFHAEKIFNSDFGKITIGGNSRMYTPKSNGSLFSDTNNIKIVNVEGGIYGGLEKKLLSDQLIIKGSIRFDKNQNFKVIPTQAISGIFNINENHTVRSTFTSAIRNPTLLNQYQYYNVGRAKLVGNISGYENLYTLESVYSALSSGRVIDSLVSFNLDPIKPEEVKCLEFGYRGALFNRFYIDANYYFNWYTNFIGFVVGADLFVDPLSILINDVYRVATNSNKTITTQGFSVGLNYYLNNNFTINGNYSWNKLNKQIDDPIIPSYNTPEHKFNIGVSGKDINFNNLKNIGFNINYKWIEGFIFEGSPQFTGQVPTYGLLDLQITKSLSKLSVKLGGSNILNNKVLQVYGGPYIGRMAYISLLLEI
;
A
#
# COMPACT_ATOMS: atom_id res chain seq x y z
N ALA A 1 17.71 -3.12 -3.22
CA ALA A 1 17.52 -3.59 -1.85
C ALA A 1 17.14 -5.05 -1.94
N ILE A 2 17.73 -5.82 -1.12
CA ILE A 2 17.41 -7.23 -1.06
C ILE A 2 16.67 -7.40 0.26
N ASN A 3 15.35 -7.48 0.19
CA ASN A 3 14.54 -7.80 1.34
C ASN A 3 14.76 -9.25 1.74
N ARG A 4 14.56 -9.53 3.02
CA ARG A 4 14.59 -10.85 3.59
C ARG A 4 13.31 -11.06 4.37
N TYR A 5 12.69 -12.22 4.23
CA TYR A 5 11.39 -12.51 4.83
C TYR A 5 11.48 -13.74 5.72
N GLY A 6 10.75 -13.70 6.84
CA GLY A 6 10.73 -14.77 7.83
C GLY A 6 11.85 -14.70 8.87
N ASP A 7 12.74 -13.70 8.82
CA ASP A 7 13.77 -13.47 9.86
C ASP A 7 13.29 -12.48 10.93
N GLU A 8 12.05 -12.05 10.85
CA GLU A 8 11.45 -11.21 11.86
C GLU A 8 11.27 -12.03 13.15
N ASN A 9 11.61 -11.42 14.23
CA ASN A 9 11.40 -12.02 15.53
C ASN A 9 9.93 -11.90 15.93
N LEU A 10 9.19 -12.95 15.70
CA LEU A 10 7.74 -12.96 15.80
C LEU A 10 7.20 -13.26 17.19
N ASN A 11 8.06 -13.66 18.13
CA ASN A 11 7.60 -13.92 19.48
C ASN A 11 8.14 -12.87 20.48
N PRO A 12 7.43 -11.74 20.68
CA PRO A 12 7.83 -10.73 21.65
C PRO A 12 7.90 -11.30 23.08
N ILE A 13 7.11 -12.32 23.41
CA ILE A 13 7.06 -12.94 24.73
C ILE A 13 8.36 -13.71 25.01
N LEU A 14 8.91 -14.41 24.04
CA LEU A 14 10.15 -15.18 24.20
C LEU A 14 11.39 -14.29 24.27
N ASN A 15 11.41 -13.16 23.58
CA ASN A 15 12.48 -12.17 23.70
C ASN A 15 12.44 -11.37 25.01
N GLN A 16 11.30 -11.30 25.64
CA GLN A 16 11.10 -10.56 26.88
C GLN A 16 11.49 -11.35 28.14
N MET A 17 11.70 -12.65 28.02
CA MET A 17 12.17 -13.47 29.13
C MET A 17 13.61 -13.16 29.57
N ILE A 18 14.39 -12.43 28.79
CA ILE A 18 15.78 -12.06 29.13
C ILE A 18 15.85 -10.61 29.66
N TYR A 19 14.96 -9.76 29.18
CA TYR A 19 14.73 -8.43 29.73
C TYR A 19 13.27 -8.39 30.12
N GLY A 20 12.97 -8.28 31.41
CA GLY A 20 11.58 -8.11 31.84
C GLY A 20 10.89 -7.03 31.02
N LEU A 21 9.58 -7.16 30.85
CA LEU A 21 8.77 -6.24 30.04
C LEU A 21 8.77 -4.79 30.59
N ASP A 22 9.20 -4.63 31.84
CA ASP A 22 9.43 -3.34 32.49
C ASP A 22 10.81 -2.73 32.15
N GLY A 23 11.55 -3.33 31.21
CA GLY A 23 12.93 -2.95 30.87
C GLY A 23 13.97 -3.40 31.90
N LYS A 24 13.55 -4.09 32.98
CA LYS A 24 14.46 -4.67 33.97
C LYS A 24 14.92 -6.04 33.50
N VAL A 25 16.14 -6.38 33.83
CA VAL A 25 16.72 -7.67 33.51
C VAL A 25 15.95 -8.74 34.29
N ASP A 26 15.39 -9.73 33.58
CA ASP A 26 14.89 -10.95 34.25
C ASP A 26 16.08 -11.73 34.81
N THR A 27 16.31 -11.54 36.08
CA THR A 27 17.46 -12.11 36.78
C THR A 27 17.41 -13.64 36.85
N SER A 28 16.22 -14.24 36.76
CA SER A 28 16.09 -15.71 36.73
C SER A 28 16.55 -16.28 35.38
N SER A 29 16.30 -15.59 34.29
CA SER A 29 16.73 -15.98 32.93
C SER A 29 18.23 -15.89 32.74
N ILE A 30 18.94 -14.96 33.45
CA ILE A 30 20.39 -14.88 33.42
C ILE A 30 21.06 -16.16 33.95
N LEU A 31 20.51 -16.74 35.00
CA LEU A 31 21.02 -17.99 35.56
C LEU A 31 20.77 -19.19 34.64
N LYS A 32 19.66 -19.18 33.93
CA LYS A 32 19.26 -20.27 33.04
C LYS A 32 19.93 -20.18 31.67
N TYR A 33 20.01 -18.98 31.13
CA TYR A 33 20.53 -18.71 29.78
C TYR A 33 21.59 -17.59 29.81
N PRO A 34 22.72 -17.74 30.47
CA PRO A 34 23.69 -16.67 30.60
C PRO A 34 24.26 -16.25 29.26
N GLY A 35 24.26 -14.95 28.97
CA GLY A 35 24.77 -14.38 27.73
C GLY A 35 23.83 -14.51 26.54
N LEU A 36 22.69 -15.19 26.64
CA LEU A 36 21.70 -15.27 25.56
C LEU A 36 21.08 -13.89 25.34
N LYS A 37 21.30 -13.35 24.14
CA LYS A 37 20.74 -12.07 23.70
C LYS A 37 19.61 -12.32 22.68
N ARG A 38 19.17 -11.28 21.96
CA ARG A 38 18.16 -11.44 20.92
C ARG A 38 18.68 -12.31 19.79
N TRP A 39 17.83 -13.18 19.28
CA TRP A 39 18.12 -14.03 18.12
C TRP A 39 16.93 -14.04 17.16
N HIS A 40 17.19 -14.42 15.93
CA HIS A 40 16.22 -14.45 14.83
C HIS A 40 16.24 -15.81 14.16
N ARG A 41 15.11 -16.17 13.54
CA ARG A 41 15.07 -17.29 12.62
C ARG A 41 15.84 -16.96 11.33
N LYS A 42 16.32 -17.99 10.63
CA LYS A 42 16.87 -17.86 9.29
C LYS A 42 15.72 -17.57 8.33
N GLY A 43 15.76 -16.41 7.64
CA GLY A 43 14.78 -16.04 6.61
C GLY A 43 15.26 -16.35 5.20
N TYR A 44 14.38 -16.10 4.21
CA TYR A 44 14.65 -16.26 2.79
C TYR A 44 14.83 -14.89 2.12
N TRP A 45 15.82 -14.79 1.23
CA TRP A 45 15.99 -13.58 0.45
C TRP A 45 14.89 -13.45 -0.62
N GLU A 46 14.39 -12.25 -0.85
CA GLU A 46 13.36 -11.98 -1.86
C GLU A 46 13.76 -12.54 -3.24
N LYS A 47 15.02 -12.39 -3.62
CA LYS A 47 15.54 -12.90 -4.91
C LYS A 47 15.42 -14.41 -5.09
N ASP A 48 15.31 -15.17 -4.01
CA ASP A 48 15.18 -16.62 -4.01
C ASP A 48 13.70 -17.07 -3.99
N LEU A 49 12.81 -16.12 -3.73
CA LEU A 49 11.36 -16.34 -3.68
C LEU A 49 10.61 -15.76 -4.89
N VAL A 50 11.23 -14.83 -5.63
CA VAL A 50 10.57 -14.07 -6.70
C VAL A 50 11.41 -14.06 -7.95
N ASP A 51 10.79 -14.33 -9.09
CA ASP A 51 11.38 -14.09 -10.40
C ASP A 51 11.14 -12.63 -10.81
N TYR A 52 12.22 -11.89 -11.03
CA TYR A 52 12.17 -10.49 -11.47
C TYR A 52 12.04 -10.31 -12.98
N ASN A 53 12.05 -11.39 -13.77
CA ASN A 53 11.76 -11.28 -15.19
C ASN A 53 10.33 -10.78 -15.37
N THR A 54 10.17 -9.74 -16.17
CA THR A 54 8.88 -9.14 -16.43
C THR A 54 8.55 -9.21 -17.91
N GLU A 55 7.34 -9.60 -18.21
CA GLU A 55 6.79 -9.58 -19.56
C GLU A 55 5.39 -8.98 -19.54
N ASN A 56 5.01 -8.40 -20.66
CA ASN A 56 3.70 -7.81 -20.79
C ASN A 56 3.23 -7.82 -22.25
N LEU A 57 2.04 -8.37 -22.46
CA LEU A 57 1.35 -8.30 -23.75
C LEU A 57 0.05 -7.53 -23.57
N LYS A 58 -0.16 -6.52 -24.43
CA LYS A 58 -1.43 -5.76 -24.48
C LYS A 58 -1.95 -5.74 -25.90
N THR A 59 -3.21 -6.09 -26.06
CA THR A 59 -3.91 -5.99 -27.35
C THR A 59 -5.17 -5.18 -27.17
N SER A 60 -5.50 -4.40 -28.18
CA SER A 60 -6.71 -3.58 -28.22
C SER A 60 -7.33 -3.66 -29.59
N LEU A 61 -8.62 -3.95 -29.62
CA LEU A 61 -9.43 -3.91 -30.84
C LEU A 61 -10.54 -2.89 -30.63
N GLY A 62 -10.65 -1.92 -31.54
CA GLY A 62 -11.67 -0.89 -31.52
C GLY A 62 -12.48 -0.90 -32.81
N PHE A 63 -13.77 -0.73 -32.70
CA PHE A 63 -14.69 -0.53 -33.79
C PHE A 63 -15.42 0.80 -33.58
N HIS A 64 -15.41 1.64 -34.61
CA HIS A 64 -16.07 2.93 -34.59
C HIS A 64 -16.94 3.07 -35.83
N TYR A 65 -18.20 3.43 -35.63
CA TYR A 65 -19.14 3.66 -36.72
C TYR A 65 -19.92 4.95 -36.49
N LEU A 66 -19.88 5.84 -37.49
CA LEU A 66 -20.62 7.11 -37.49
C LEU A 66 -21.86 6.99 -38.36
N PHE A 67 -23.04 7.08 -37.75
CA PHE A 67 -24.31 7.13 -38.46
C PHE A 67 -24.54 8.52 -39.11
N LYS A 68 -25.41 8.57 -40.14
CA LYS A 68 -25.72 9.82 -40.88
C LYS A 68 -26.25 10.96 -39.99
N ASN A 69 -26.87 10.67 -38.88
CA ASN A 69 -27.41 11.63 -37.90
C ASN A 69 -26.41 12.04 -36.79
N SER A 70 -25.12 11.86 -37.05
CA SER A 70 -24.03 12.15 -36.11
C SER A 70 -24.10 11.36 -34.81
N ILE A 71 -24.76 10.21 -34.81
CA ILE A 71 -24.68 9.24 -33.71
C ILE A 71 -23.46 8.36 -33.96
N GLU A 72 -22.62 8.19 -32.93
CA GLU A 72 -21.45 7.35 -32.96
C GLU A 72 -21.72 6.05 -32.17
N LEU A 73 -21.41 4.92 -32.77
CA LEU A 73 -21.28 3.65 -32.08
C LEU A 73 -19.80 3.33 -31.93
N PHE A 74 -19.34 3.18 -30.69
CA PHE A 74 -18.00 2.75 -30.38
C PHE A 74 -18.03 1.45 -29.61
N SER A 75 -17.22 0.48 -30.03
CA SER A 75 -16.99 -0.76 -29.29
C SER A 75 -15.50 -1.02 -29.17
N SER A 76 -15.03 -1.43 -28.01
CA SER A 76 -13.64 -1.84 -27.82
C SER A 76 -13.52 -3.07 -26.94
N SER A 77 -12.54 -3.90 -27.27
CA SER A 77 -12.13 -5.05 -26.47
C SER A 77 -10.63 -4.94 -26.22
N ASN A 78 -10.23 -4.94 -24.96
CA ASN A 78 -8.85 -4.88 -24.56
C ASN A 78 -8.52 -6.16 -23.77
N PHE A 79 -7.38 -6.75 -24.10
CA PHE A 79 -6.80 -7.86 -23.37
C PHE A 79 -5.39 -7.48 -22.96
N SER A 80 -5.01 -7.81 -21.73
CA SER A 80 -3.63 -7.71 -21.29
C SER A 80 -3.27 -8.91 -20.42
N THR A 81 -2.04 -9.36 -20.58
CA THR A 81 -1.42 -10.37 -19.69
C THR A 81 -0.01 -9.92 -19.35
N GLY A 82 0.49 -10.37 -18.19
CA GLY A 82 1.84 -10.03 -17.81
C GLY A 82 2.29 -10.68 -16.52
N THR A 83 3.59 -10.53 -16.28
CA THR A 83 4.29 -10.99 -15.07
C THR A 83 5.07 -9.81 -14.51
N THR A 84 4.99 -9.58 -13.21
CA THR A 84 5.73 -8.51 -12.52
C THR A 84 5.80 -8.77 -11.01
N VAL A 85 6.64 -8.02 -10.33
CA VAL A 85 6.68 -7.98 -8.87
C VAL A 85 5.99 -6.72 -8.39
N TYR A 86 5.08 -6.86 -7.45
CA TYR A 86 4.25 -5.77 -6.94
C TYR A 86 4.39 -5.63 -5.42
N GLN A 87 4.50 -4.38 -4.97
CA GLN A 87 4.43 -4.01 -3.56
C GLN A 87 3.02 -3.51 -3.25
N GLY A 88 2.25 -4.34 -2.58
CA GLY A 88 0.96 -3.98 -1.98
C GLY A 88 1.04 -4.03 -0.46
N GLU A 89 0.08 -4.68 0.18
CA GLU A 89 0.12 -4.94 1.64
C GLU A 89 1.30 -5.86 2.01
N ASN A 90 1.65 -6.78 1.11
CA ASN A 90 2.86 -7.59 1.13
C ASN A 90 3.63 -7.46 -0.19
N ARG A 91 4.62 -8.32 -0.39
CA ARG A 91 5.36 -8.44 -1.65
C ARG A 91 4.78 -9.57 -2.48
N PHE A 92 4.24 -9.25 -3.62
CA PHE A 92 3.57 -10.19 -4.51
C PHE A 92 4.40 -10.48 -5.75
N SER A 93 4.54 -11.76 -6.08
CA SER A 93 4.94 -12.21 -7.41
C SER A 93 3.67 -12.37 -8.24
N LEU A 94 3.40 -11.42 -9.11
CA LEU A 94 2.27 -11.47 -10.03
C LEU A 94 2.69 -12.21 -11.29
N LYS A 95 2.08 -13.37 -11.56
CA LYS A 95 2.45 -14.25 -12.68
C LYS A 95 1.25 -14.55 -13.56
N ASN A 96 1.42 -14.35 -14.86
CA ASN A 96 0.38 -14.67 -15.85
C ASN A 96 -0.97 -14.02 -15.56
N ILE A 97 -0.95 -12.82 -14.93
CA ILE A 97 -2.18 -12.06 -14.69
C ILE A 97 -2.87 -11.74 -16.00
N GLN A 98 -4.20 -11.77 -16.01
CA GLN A 98 -5.00 -11.49 -17.19
C GLN A 98 -6.07 -10.46 -16.88
N PHE A 99 -6.26 -9.51 -17.79
CA PHE A 99 -7.32 -8.53 -17.76
C PHE A 99 -8.07 -8.50 -19.08
N PHE A 100 -9.39 -8.56 -19.00
CA PHE A 100 -10.29 -8.38 -20.13
C PHE A 100 -11.18 -7.18 -19.84
N GLN A 101 -11.21 -6.23 -20.76
CA GLN A 101 -12.10 -5.08 -20.66
C GLN A 101 -12.86 -4.91 -21.97
N ASN A 102 -14.18 -4.92 -21.89
CA ASN A 102 -15.06 -4.72 -23.04
C ASN A 102 -15.91 -3.48 -22.79
N LYS A 103 -16.06 -2.64 -23.80
CA LYS A 103 -16.86 -1.43 -23.77
C LYS A 103 -17.70 -1.32 -25.03
N ILE A 104 -18.96 -0.90 -24.87
CA ILE A 104 -19.82 -0.44 -25.95
C ILE A 104 -20.41 0.91 -25.55
N GLU A 105 -20.42 1.84 -26.47
CA GLU A 105 -20.92 3.19 -26.25
C GLU A 105 -21.67 3.67 -27.48
N LEU A 106 -22.87 4.19 -27.26
CA LEU A 106 -23.65 4.93 -28.26
C LEU A 106 -23.73 6.38 -27.79
N LYS A 107 -23.26 7.32 -28.57
CA LYS A 107 -23.25 8.73 -28.21
C LYS A 107 -23.61 9.63 -29.38
N LYS A 108 -24.11 10.81 -29.03
CA LYS A 108 -24.19 11.97 -29.91
C LYS A 108 -23.68 13.18 -29.14
N ASP A 109 -22.66 13.83 -29.68
CA ASP A 109 -22.00 14.93 -29.02
C ASP A 109 -22.99 16.05 -28.64
N ASN A 110 -22.84 16.57 -27.41
CA ASN A 110 -23.71 17.58 -26.79
C ASN A 110 -25.21 17.19 -26.72
N ASP A 111 -25.54 15.91 -26.82
CA ASP A 111 -26.90 15.42 -26.76
C ASP A 111 -27.05 14.28 -25.74
N PHE A 112 -26.48 13.10 -26.00
CA PHE A 112 -26.58 11.96 -25.08
C PHE A 112 -25.41 10.98 -25.22
N PHE A 113 -25.25 10.15 -24.20
CA PHE A 113 -24.54 8.88 -24.34
C PHE A 113 -25.20 7.78 -23.53
N ILE A 114 -25.01 6.54 -23.99
CA ILE A 114 -25.29 5.29 -23.29
C ILE A 114 -24.03 4.45 -23.36
N ARG A 115 -23.50 4.03 -22.23
CA ARG A 115 -22.26 3.29 -22.12
C ARG A 115 -22.43 2.06 -21.24
N LEU A 116 -21.93 0.94 -21.74
CA LEU A 116 -21.80 -0.31 -21.01
C LEU A 116 -20.33 -0.73 -21.05
N TYR A 117 -19.80 -1.18 -19.91
CA TYR A 117 -18.52 -1.86 -19.94
C TYR A 117 -18.45 -2.96 -18.88
N SER A 118 -17.58 -3.93 -19.14
CA SER A 118 -17.22 -4.98 -18.17
C SER A 118 -15.70 -5.10 -18.08
N THR A 119 -15.23 -5.42 -16.88
CA THR A 119 -13.84 -5.79 -16.64
C THR A 119 -13.83 -7.13 -15.93
N HIS A 120 -12.97 -8.04 -16.38
CA HIS A 120 -12.72 -9.34 -15.75
C HIS A 120 -11.23 -9.46 -15.53
N GLU A 121 -10.84 -9.97 -14.38
CA GLU A 121 -9.46 -10.22 -14.03
C GLU A 121 -9.25 -11.66 -13.60
N ASP A 122 -8.05 -12.17 -13.83
CA ASP A 122 -7.54 -13.45 -13.30
C ASP A 122 -6.12 -13.21 -12.80
N ALA A 123 -5.88 -13.48 -11.53
CA ALA A 123 -4.57 -13.35 -10.92
C ALA A 123 -3.55 -14.42 -11.42
N GLY A 124 -3.99 -15.39 -12.20
CA GLY A 124 -3.13 -16.42 -12.78
C GLY A 124 -2.43 -17.26 -11.73
N ASP A 125 -1.09 -17.27 -11.80
CA ASP A 125 -0.21 -18.05 -10.90
C ASP A 125 0.46 -17.17 -9.84
N SER A 126 -0.16 -16.05 -9.49
CA SER A 126 0.36 -15.08 -8.52
C SER A 126 0.35 -15.63 -7.10
N TYR A 127 1.34 -15.22 -6.31
CA TYR A 127 1.49 -15.61 -4.91
C TYR A 127 2.12 -14.49 -4.06
N ASP A 128 1.94 -14.59 -2.74
CA ASP A 128 2.55 -13.73 -1.73
C ASP A 128 3.91 -14.29 -1.33
N ALA A 129 4.99 -13.57 -1.64
CA ALA A 129 6.36 -14.00 -1.35
C ALA A 129 6.69 -13.97 0.15
N VAL A 130 6.13 -13.01 0.90
CA VAL A 130 6.32 -12.92 2.36
C VAL A 130 5.68 -14.11 3.04
N LEU A 131 4.42 -14.39 2.68
CA LEU A 131 3.69 -15.52 3.22
C LEU A 131 4.33 -16.86 2.82
N THR A 132 4.88 -16.95 1.60
CA THR A 132 5.63 -18.14 1.16
C THR A 132 6.81 -18.41 2.09
N ALA A 133 7.57 -17.38 2.48
CA ALA A 133 8.68 -17.53 3.42
C ALA A 133 8.22 -18.07 4.79
N PHE A 134 7.13 -17.52 5.33
CA PHE A 134 6.56 -17.99 6.59
C PHE A 134 6.09 -19.44 6.51
N GLN A 135 5.43 -19.82 5.40
CA GLN A 135 4.95 -21.20 5.22
C GLN A 135 6.10 -22.20 5.08
N LEU A 136 7.17 -21.84 4.37
CA LEU A 136 8.38 -22.65 4.28
C LEU A 136 9.03 -22.87 5.65
N GLN A 137 9.10 -21.83 6.48
CA GLN A 137 9.63 -21.94 7.84
C GLN A 137 8.74 -22.81 8.73
N ASN A 138 7.42 -22.56 8.70
CA ASN A 138 6.46 -23.30 9.53
C ASN A 138 6.41 -24.78 9.14
N ALA A 139 6.65 -25.12 7.88
CA ALA A 139 6.75 -26.51 7.44
C ALA A 139 8.03 -27.21 7.97
N ALA A 140 9.09 -26.46 8.25
CA ALA A 140 10.30 -26.99 8.90
C ALA A 140 10.08 -27.12 10.42
N ALA A 141 9.70 -26.04 11.07
CA ALA A 141 9.45 -25.96 12.52
C ALA A 141 8.46 -24.83 12.79
N SER A 142 7.59 -24.98 13.80
CA SER A 142 6.86 -23.83 14.33
C SER A 142 7.81 -22.82 14.98
N ASP A 143 7.38 -21.58 15.18
CA ASP A 143 8.19 -20.58 15.89
C ASP A 143 8.53 -21.04 17.30
N ASN A 144 7.55 -21.65 17.99
CA ASN A 144 7.76 -22.17 19.35
C ASN A 144 8.81 -23.28 19.35
N ASP A 145 8.70 -24.26 18.46
CA ASP A 145 9.66 -25.38 18.41
C ASP A 145 11.09 -24.89 18.10
N PHE A 146 11.21 -23.96 17.14
CA PHE A 146 12.51 -23.36 16.82
C PHE A 146 13.13 -22.66 18.05
N HIS A 147 12.35 -21.87 18.78
CA HIS A 147 12.84 -21.12 19.93
C HIS A 147 13.13 -22.01 21.13
N GLU A 148 12.35 -23.09 21.34
CA GLU A 148 12.66 -24.08 22.38
C GLU A 148 13.95 -24.82 22.08
N LEU A 149 14.15 -25.33 20.85
CA LEU A 149 15.40 -25.97 20.44
C LEU A 149 16.62 -25.06 20.55
N TYR A 150 16.44 -23.76 20.24
CA TYR A 150 17.50 -22.77 20.40
C TYR A 150 17.91 -22.57 21.86
N LYS A 151 16.93 -22.47 22.77
CA LYS A 151 17.15 -22.34 24.22
C LYS A 151 17.70 -23.61 24.83
N GLU A 152 17.22 -24.79 24.39
CA GLU A 152 17.73 -26.08 24.84
C GLU A 152 19.22 -26.18 24.53
N TYR A 153 19.63 -25.91 23.31
CA TYR A 153 21.07 -25.91 22.95
C TYR A 153 21.88 -24.91 23.81
N TRP A 154 21.33 -23.73 24.06
CA TRP A 154 22.00 -22.74 24.88
C TRP A 154 22.19 -23.24 26.32
N LEU A 155 21.17 -23.87 26.88
CA LEU A 155 21.22 -24.45 28.24
C LEU A 155 22.22 -25.59 28.35
N ASP A 156 22.22 -26.49 27.38
CA ASP A 156 23.02 -27.74 27.43
C ASP A 156 24.46 -27.51 27.03
N GLU A 157 24.73 -26.67 26.05
CA GLU A 157 26.05 -26.55 25.42
C GLU A 157 26.77 -25.22 25.72
N ILE A 158 26.04 -24.12 25.94
CA ILE A 158 26.65 -22.79 26.07
C ILE A 158 26.75 -22.35 27.50
N LYS A 159 25.76 -22.64 28.34
CA LYS A 159 25.73 -22.24 29.72
C LYS A 159 27.02 -22.64 30.46
N SER A 160 27.44 -23.88 30.34
CA SER A 160 28.67 -24.38 30.98
C SER A 160 29.94 -23.66 30.50
N LYS A 161 29.96 -23.24 29.21
CA LYS A 161 31.07 -22.45 28.63
C LYS A 161 31.13 -21.06 29.25
N VAL A 162 29.99 -20.41 29.45
CA VAL A 162 29.90 -19.09 30.09
C VAL A 162 30.30 -19.21 31.57
N GLU A 163 29.78 -20.21 32.29
CA GLU A 163 30.12 -20.45 33.71
C GLU A 163 31.62 -20.73 33.90
N SER A 164 32.27 -21.37 32.94
CA SER A 164 33.70 -21.68 33.01
C SER A 164 34.62 -20.49 32.68
N LEU A 165 34.11 -19.38 32.18
CA LEU A 165 34.92 -18.17 31.93
C LEU A 165 35.48 -17.56 33.22
N ASP A 166 34.73 -17.67 34.33
CA ASP A 166 35.22 -17.31 35.67
C ASP A 166 34.69 -18.29 36.70
N PRO A 167 35.48 -19.32 37.06
CA PRO A 167 35.10 -20.31 38.05
C PRO A 167 34.93 -19.77 39.49
N SER A 168 35.33 -18.55 39.76
CA SER A 168 35.17 -17.92 41.09
C SER A 168 33.75 -17.41 41.35
N ILE A 169 32.95 -17.25 40.30
CA ILE A 169 31.57 -16.76 40.40
C ILE A 169 30.64 -17.88 40.86
N ASN A 170 29.86 -17.58 41.89
CA ASN A 170 28.83 -18.51 42.37
C ASN A 170 27.54 -18.34 41.57
N TRP A 171 27.20 -19.33 40.76
CA TRP A 171 26.01 -19.39 39.92
C TRP A 171 24.76 -19.94 40.64
N GLN A 172 24.87 -20.28 41.94
CA GLN A 172 23.71 -20.80 42.68
C GLN A 172 22.67 -19.69 42.90
N PRO A 173 21.39 -19.97 42.72
CA PRO A 173 20.33 -18.99 42.99
C PRO A 173 20.10 -18.81 44.49
N ALA A 174 19.82 -17.57 44.91
CA ALA A 174 19.09 -17.32 46.15
C ALA A 174 17.59 -17.31 45.85
N PHE A 175 16.78 -17.83 46.74
CA PHE A 175 15.32 -17.81 46.59
C PHE A 175 14.72 -16.75 47.52
N ILE A 176 13.99 -15.78 46.95
CA ILE A 176 13.23 -14.76 47.67
C ILE A 176 11.78 -14.91 47.24
N ASN A 177 10.91 -15.24 48.17
CA ASN A 177 9.48 -15.50 47.90
C ASN A 177 9.24 -16.54 46.81
N GLY A 178 10.08 -17.56 46.71
CA GLY A 178 9.96 -18.62 45.70
C GLY A 178 10.52 -18.27 44.30
N VAL A 179 11.04 -17.06 44.12
CA VAL A 179 11.68 -16.63 42.86
C VAL A 179 13.20 -16.77 43.00
N ALA A 180 13.85 -17.34 41.97
CA ALA A 180 15.31 -17.50 41.93
C ALA A 180 15.99 -16.19 41.52
N TYR A 181 16.97 -15.75 42.29
CA TYR A 181 17.81 -14.57 42.03
C TYR A 181 19.30 -14.96 42.06
N PRO A 182 20.14 -14.39 41.17
CA PRO A 182 21.58 -14.59 41.23
C PRO A 182 22.17 -13.93 42.48
N VAL A 183 22.94 -14.68 43.26
CA VAL A 183 23.61 -14.18 44.47
C VAL A 183 24.66 -13.12 44.10
N ASN A 184 25.41 -13.36 43.02
CA ASN A 184 26.49 -12.48 42.52
C ASN A 184 26.07 -11.75 41.26
N PHE A 185 24.93 -11.06 41.27
CA PHE A 185 24.34 -10.43 40.11
C PHE A 185 25.33 -9.52 39.34
N THR A 186 26.06 -8.67 40.09
CA THR A 186 27.00 -7.72 39.48
C THR A 186 28.14 -8.42 38.74
N ASP A 187 28.70 -9.47 39.35
CA ASP A 187 29.84 -10.20 38.78
C ASP A 187 29.40 -11.01 37.58
N ILE A 188 28.22 -11.66 37.64
CA ILE A 188 27.61 -12.37 36.51
C ILE A 188 27.33 -11.42 35.38
N PHE A 189 26.77 -10.24 35.66
CA PHE A 189 26.47 -9.24 34.61
C PHE A 189 27.74 -8.72 33.94
N ASN A 190 28.78 -8.38 34.73
CA ASN A 190 30.06 -7.93 34.22
C ASN A 190 30.75 -9.00 33.36
N LEU A 191 30.68 -10.27 33.78
CA LEU A 191 31.21 -11.40 33.01
C LEU A 191 30.49 -11.49 31.65
N ILE A 192 29.16 -11.49 31.68
CA ILE A 192 28.34 -11.59 30.45
C ILE A 192 28.61 -10.42 29.50
N ASP A 193 28.72 -9.20 30.01
CA ASP A 193 29.01 -8.01 29.21
C ASP A 193 30.44 -7.99 28.66
N GLY A 194 31.36 -8.67 29.38
CA GLY A 194 32.75 -8.86 28.95
C GLY A 194 33.00 -10.00 27.95
N ILE A 195 31.98 -10.78 27.58
CA ILE A 195 32.14 -11.88 26.62
C ILE A 195 32.54 -11.32 25.24
N PRO A 196 33.63 -11.80 24.63
CA PRO A 196 34.03 -11.37 23.31
C PRO A 196 32.91 -11.58 22.27
N MET A 197 32.68 -10.57 21.44
CA MET A 197 31.61 -10.61 20.43
C MET A 197 31.73 -11.83 19.49
N ASP A 198 32.94 -12.22 19.10
CA ASP A 198 33.18 -13.39 18.26
C ASP A 198 32.70 -14.69 18.93
N SER A 199 32.89 -14.82 20.23
CA SER A 199 32.38 -15.98 21.00
C SER A 199 30.85 -16.00 20.98
N LEU A 200 30.21 -14.85 21.26
CA LEU A 200 28.74 -14.73 21.20
C LEU A 200 28.19 -15.06 19.81
N VAL A 201 28.81 -14.52 18.75
CA VAL A 201 28.40 -14.80 17.36
C VAL A 201 28.51 -16.30 17.06
N ASN A 202 29.62 -16.95 17.42
CA ASN A 202 29.81 -18.38 17.21
C ASN A 202 28.79 -19.22 18.00
N TRP A 203 28.49 -18.87 19.24
CA TRP A 203 27.50 -19.57 20.06
C TRP A 203 26.08 -19.42 19.50
N HIS A 204 25.71 -18.20 19.11
CA HIS A 204 24.43 -17.94 18.47
C HIS A 204 24.31 -18.70 17.13
N GLN A 205 25.39 -18.76 16.33
CA GLN A 205 25.40 -19.52 15.08
C GLN A 205 25.22 -21.02 15.33
N SER A 206 25.86 -21.57 16.38
CA SER A 206 25.75 -22.99 16.75
C SER A 206 24.33 -23.32 17.23
N ALA A 207 23.72 -22.47 18.07
CA ALA A 207 22.35 -22.64 18.51
C ALA A 207 21.34 -22.52 17.35
N ALA A 208 21.56 -21.57 16.44
CA ALA A 208 20.74 -21.43 15.24
C ALA A 208 20.85 -22.65 14.32
N ASN A 209 22.05 -23.19 14.13
CA ASN A 209 22.28 -24.41 13.33
C ASN A 209 21.57 -25.61 13.98
N HIS A 210 21.67 -25.77 15.30
CA HIS A 210 20.94 -26.83 16.00
C HIS A 210 19.44 -26.73 15.78
N ALA A 211 18.86 -25.56 16.03
CA ALA A 211 17.41 -25.34 15.87
C ALA A 211 16.90 -25.42 14.42
N ASN A 212 17.78 -25.27 13.42
CA ASN A 212 17.45 -25.45 11.99
C ASN A 212 17.68 -26.88 11.48
N ASN A 213 18.22 -27.78 12.28
CA ASN A 213 18.38 -29.19 11.89
C ASN A 213 17.10 -29.98 12.14
N SER A 214 17.07 -31.22 11.65
CA SER A 214 15.95 -32.12 11.86
C SER A 214 15.95 -32.67 13.30
N HIS A 215 14.78 -32.61 13.94
CA HIS A 215 14.51 -33.22 15.26
C HIS A 215 13.24 -34.08 15.16
N PRO A 216 13.36 -35.31 14.63
CA PRO A 216 12.20 -36.17 14.33
C PRO A 216 11.31 -36.46 15.55
N ASN A 217 11.90 -36.54 16.74
CA ASN A 217 11.15 -36.76 18.00
C ASN A 217 10.19 -35.61 18.34
N MET A 218 10.45 -34.41 17.83
CA MET A 218 9.60 -33.23 17.97
C MET A 218 8.76 -32.92 16.73
N GLY A 219 8.86 -33.75 15.67
CA GLY A 219 8.21 -33.48 14.40
C GLY A 219 8.83 -32.32 13.60
N VAL A 220 10.05 -31.92 13.95
CA VAL A 220 10.76 -30.82 13.31
C VAL A 220 11.60 -31.34 12.15
N SER A 221 11.46 -30.74 10.96
CA SER A 221 12.27 -30.98 9.79
C SER A 221 13.43 -29.98 9.71
N SER A 222 14.46 -30.34 8.96
CA SER A 222 15.52 -29.38 8.64
C SER A 222 14.99 -28.18 7.87
N PHE A 223 15.60 -27.02 8.06
CA PHE A 223 15.31 -25.82 7.28
C PHE A 223 15.46 -26.11 5.78
N TYR A 224 14.48 -25.71 4.98
CA TYR A 224 14.46 -25.92 3.54
C TYR A 224 15.42 -24.95 2.85
N GLU A 225 16.61 -25.43 2.50
CA GLU A 225 17.66 -24.63 1.87
C GLU A 225 17.34 -24.38 0.39
N VAL A 226 17.51 -23.12 -0.03
CA VAL A 226 17.32 -22.72 -1.44
C VAL A 226 18.25 -23.51 -2.36
N GLY A 227 17.73 -23.97 -3.51
CA GLY A 227 18.46 -24.77 -4.49
C GLY A 227 18.50 -26.27 -4.17
N THR A 228 17.69 -26.74 -3.23
CA THR A 228 17.47 -28.17 -2.97
C THR A 228 16.14 -28.64 -3.54
N ASP A 229 16.05 -29.91 -3.95
CA ASP A 229 14.81 -30.51 -4.46
C ASP A 229 13.65 -30.41 -3.43
N SER A 230 13.98 -30.51 -2.14
CA SER A 230 13.01 -30.39 -1.06
C SER A 230 12.44 -28.97 -0.96
N PHE A 231 13.28 -27.94 -1.11
CA PHE A 231 12.83 -26.53 -1.18
C PHE A 231 11.92 -26.33 -2.40
N ASP A 232 12.37 -26.73 -3.59
CA ASP A 232 11.63 -26.52 -4.84
C ASP A 232 10.27 -27.24 -4.82
N SER A 233 10.24 -28.46 -4.31
CA SER A 233 9.00 -29.23 -4.15
C SER A 233 8.03 -28.55 -3.21
N LEU A 234 8.48 -28.15 -2.02
CA LEU A 234 7.63 -27.48 -1.03
C LEU A 234 7.20 -26.09 -1.48
N PHE A 235 8.11 -25.30 -2.07
CA PHE A 235 7.82 -23.99 -2.65
C PHE A 235 6.68 -24.10 -3.68
N ASN A 236 6.75 -25.06 -4.59
CA ASN A 236 5.70 -25.29 -5.58
C ASN A 236 4.36 -25.69 -4.93
N VAL A 237 4.39 -26.52 -3.89
CA VAL A 237 3.16 -26.87 -3.16
C VAL A 237 2.52 -25.63 -2.51
N ILE A 238 3.32 -24.80 -1.81
CA ILE A 238 2.86 -23.60 -1.11
C ILE A 238 2.29 -22.59 -2.10
N THR A 239 3.02 -22.29 -3.18
CA THR A 239 2.61 -21.26 -4.16
C THR A 239 1.43 -21.70 -5.04
N ASN A 240 1.04 -22.97 -5.02
CA ASN A 240 -0.13 -23.48 -5.72
C ASN A 240 -1.38 -23.64 -4.84
N LYS A 241 -1.27 -23.56 -3.52
CA LYS A 241 -2.40 -23.58 -2.59
C LYS A 241 -2.91 -22.17 -2.31
N ALA A 242 -4.24 -21.96 -2.42
CA ALA A 242 -4.87 -20.65 -2.29
C ALA A 242 -5.09 -20.19 -0.83
N SER A 243 -5.18 -21.11 0.11
CA SER A 243 -5.51 -20.78 1.49
C SER A 243 -4.29 -20.86 2.40
N VAL A 244 -4.12 -19.82 3.24
CA VAL A 244 -3.14 -19.85 4.32
C VAL A 244 -3.43 -20.96 5.34
N ILE A 245 -4.72 -21.25 5.57
CA ILE A 245 -5.16 -22.34 6.47
C ILE A 245 -4.65 -23.68 5.96
N ASP A 246 -4.61 -23.86 4.63
CA ASP A 246 -4.08 -25.05 3.98
C ASP A 246 -2.56 -25.03 3.78
N GLY A 247 -1.88 -24.02 4.32
CA GLY A 247 -0.43 -23.83 4.18
C GLY A 247 -0.02 -23.29 2.81
N GLY A 248 -0.86 -22.48 2.17
CA GLY A 248 -0.62 -21.90 0.86
C GLY A 248 -0.35 -20.40 0.89
N SER A 249 0.10 -19.89 -0.26
CA SER A 249 0.34 -18.46 -0.49
C SER A 249 -0.17 -17.96 -1.85
N LYS A 250 -0.83 -18.82 -2.63
CA LYS A 250 -1.40 -18.45 -3.94
C LYS A 250 -2.49 -17.40 -3.77
N ILE A 251 -2.43 -16.37 -4.60
CA ILE A 251 -3.49 -15.37 -4.71
C ILE A 251 -4.45 -15.82 -5.80
N VAL A 252 -5.71 -15.94 -5.43
CA VAL A 252 -6.80 -16.14 -6.37
C VAL A 252 -7.57 -14.84 -6.45
N ASP A 253 -7.68 -14.29 -7.65
CA ASP A 253 -8.58 -13.18 -7.94
C ASP A 253 -9.18 -13.42 -9.34
N LYS A 254 -10.46 -13.74 -9.38
CA LYS A 254 -11.27 -13.91 -10.59
C LYS A 254 -12.47 -13.00 -10.53
N SER A 255 -12.21 -11.74 -10.20
CA SER A 255 -13.23 -10.73 -9.98
C SER A 255 -13.77 -10.15 -11.27
N SER A 256 -14.99 -9.63 -11.21
CA SER A 256 -15.62 -8.97 -12.34
C SER A 256 -16.33 -7.70 -11.91
N LEU A 257 -16.34 -6.73 -12.83
CA LEU A 257 -17.09 -5.48 -12.72
C LEU A 257 -17.96 -5.31 -13.96
N TYR A 258 -19.22 -4.97 -13.78
CA TYR A 258 -20.16 -4.57 -14.81
C TYR A 258 -20.65 -3.15 -14.53
N HIS A 259 -20.67 -2.32 -15.55
CA HIS A 259 -21.05 -0.91 -15.42
C HIS A 259 -21.98 -0.46 -16.52
N PHE A 260 -23.03 0.24 -16.14
CA PHE A 260 -23.94 0.97 -17.02
C PHE A 260 -23.90 2.46 -16.68
N HIS A 261 -23.92 3.33 -17.69
CA HIS A 261 -24.01 4.78 -17.51
C HIS A 261 -24.74 5.41 -18.71
N ALA A 262 -25.73 6.23 -18.42
CA ALA A 262 -26.45 7.00 -19.43
C ALA A 262 -26.60 8.45 -18.98
N GLU A 263 -26.53 9.35 -19.95
CA GLU A 263 -26.70 10.79 -19.74
C GLU A 263 -27.42 11.41 -20.95
N LYS A 264 -28.27 12.40 -20.68
CA LYS A 264 -28.94 13.23 -21.68
C LYS A 264 -28.76 14.70 -21.33
N ILE A 265 -28.46 15.47 -22.34
CA ILE A 265 -28.32 16.93 -22.29
C ILE A 265 -29.50 17.56 -23.00
N PHE A 266 -30.11 18.55 -22.34
CA PHE A 266 -31.16 19.40 -22.91
C PHE A 266 -30.64 20.83 -22.96
N ASN A 267 -30.66 21.42 -24.15
CA ASN A 267 -30.33 22.83 -24.34
C ASN A 267 -31.62 23.62 -24.39
N SER A 268 -31.74 24.67 -23.57
CA SER A 268 -32.87 25.56 -23.52
C SER A 268 -32.40 27.01 -23.37
N ASP A 269 -33.29 27.98 -23.58
CA ASP A 269 -32.99 29.40 -23.35
C ASP A 269 -32.65 29.71 -21.88
N PHE A 270 -33.14 28.87 -20.95
CA PHE A 270 -32.83 29.00 -19.54
C PHE A 270 -31.38 28.55 -19.22
N GLY A 271 -30.85 27.58 -19.95
CA GLY A 271 -29.51 27.02 -19.78
C GLY A 271 -29.40 25.58 -20.26
N LYS A 272 -28.24 24.99 -20.04
CA LYS A 272 -27.95 23.59 -20.37
C LYS A 272 -28.28 22.71 -19.17
N ILE A 273 -29.27 21.81 -19.35
CA ILE A 273 -29.69 20.86 -18.32
C ILE A 273 -29.09 19.49 -18.65
N THR A 274 -28.46 18.84 -17.68
CA THR A 274 -27.92 17.49 -17.79
C THR A 274 -28.65 16.58 -16.82
N ILE A 275 -29.12 15.42 -17.28
CA ILE A 275 -29.71 14.37 -16.44
C ILE A 275 -29.02 13.06 -16.77
N GLY A 276 -28.61 12.32 -15.75
CA GLY A 276 -27.95 11.05 -15.97
C GLY A 276 -28.03 10.11 -14.78
N GLY A 277 -27.54 8.90 -15.00
CA GLY A 277 -27.45 7.89 -13.96
C GLY A 277 -26.54 6.74 -14.36
N ASN A 278 -26.00 6.09 -13.33
CA ASN A 278 -25.14 4.93 -13.51
C ASN A 278 -25.45 3.82 -12.52
N SER A 279 -25.07 2.61 -12.87
CA SER A 279 -25.07 1.45 -11.95
C SER A 279 -23.80 0.64 -12.14
N ARG A 280 -23.31 0.05 -11.07
CA ARG A 280 -22.16 -0.85 -11.03
C ARG A 280 -22.50 -2.09 -10.23
N MET A 281 -22.01 -3.23 -10.69
CA MET A 281 -22.07 -4.48 -9.97
C MET A 281 -20.68 -5.09 -9.91
N TYR A 282 -20.21 -5.33 -8.71
CA TYR A 282 -18.93 -5.97 -8.41
C TYR A 282 -19.20 -7.41 -7.97
N THR A 283 -18.46 -8.35 -8.51
CA THR A 283 -18.52 -9.77 -8.15
C THR A 283 -17.10 -10.27 -7.86
N PRO A 284 -16.54 -9.90 -6.69
CA PRO A 284 -15.22 -10.39 -6.30
C PRO A 284 -15.26 -11.90 -6.10
N LYS A 285 -14.14 -12.57 -6.43
CA LYS A 285 -13.96 -14.00 -6.22
C LYS A 285 -12.51 -14.30 -5.91
N SER A 286 -12.22 -14.63 -4.66
CA SER A 286 -10.86 -14.89 -4.18
C SER A 286 -10.66 -16.28 -3.57
N ASN A 287 -11.73 -17.05 -3.38
CA ASN A 287 -11.70 -18.34 -2.70
C ASN A 287 -10.99 -18.27 -1.33
N GLY A 288 -11.19 -17.17 -0.60
CA GLY A 288 -10.59 -16.94 0.72
C GLY A 288 -9.14 -16.43 0.72
N SER A 289 -8.55 -16.16 -0.44
CA SER A 289 -7.19 -15.63 -0.49
C SER A 289 -7.11 -14.12 -0.19
N LEU A 290 -8.19 -13.36 -0.43
CA LEU A 290 -8.27 -11.91 -0.20
C LEU A 290 -9.53 -11.49 0.56
N PHE A 291 -10.64 -12.17 0.32
CA PHE A 291 -11.94 -11.88 0.89
C PHE A 291 -12.47 -13.08 1.68
N SER A 292 -13.44 -12.83 2.55
CA SER A 292 -14.14 -13.87 3.31
C SER A 292 -15.17 -14.64 2.44
N ASP A 293 -14.77 -15.05 1.24
CA ASP A 293 -15.60 -15.77 0.25
C ASP A 293 -15.31 -17.28 0.21
N THR A 294 -14.97 -17.87 1.36
CA THR A 294 -14.82 -19.32 1.56
C THR A 294 -16.18 -20.01 1.58
N ASN A 295 -16.19 -21.35 1.49
CA ASN A 295 -17.40 -22.19 1.63
C ASN A 295 -18.53 -21.82 0.65
N ASN A 296 -18.17 -21.44 -0.59
CA ASN A 296 -19.13 -21.01 -1.62
C ASN A 296 -19.91 -19.73 -1.30
N ILE A 297 -19.49 -18.94 -0.32
CA ILE A 297 -20.05 -17.61 -0.07
C ILE A 297 -19.76 -16.73 -1.29
N LYS A 298 -20.80 -16.14 -1.85
CA LYS A 298 -20.69 -15.20 -2.97
C LYS A 298 -20.85 -13.79 -2.46
N ILE A 299 -19.80 -12.98 -2.66
CA ILE A 299 -19.86 -11.54 -2.41
C ILE A 299 -20.34 -10.88 -3.70
N VAL A 300 -21.38 -10.08 -3.59
CA VAL A 300 -21.87 -9.20 -4.65
C VAL A 300 -22.06 -7.82 -4.04
N ASN A 301 -21.63 -6.78 -4.71
CA ASN A 301 -21.85 -5.40 -4.29
C ASN A 301 -22.42 -4.60 -5.46
N VAL A 302 -23.61 -4.04 -5.28
CA VAL A 302 -24.29 -3.22 -6.29
C VAL A 302 -24.38 -1.79 -5.78
N GLU A 303 -24.00 -0.86 -6.65
CA GLU A 303 -24.15 0.56 -6.39
C GLU A 303 -24.67 1.29 -7.63
N GLY A 304 -25.30 2.42 -7.41
CA GLY A 304 -25.78 3.26 -8.49
C GLY A 304 -26.14 4.64 -8.01
N GLY A 305 -26.33 5.54 -8.96
CA GLY A 305 -26.71 6.90 -8.65
C GLY A 305 -27.39 7.57 -9.82
N ILE A 306 -28.22 8.55 -9.50
CA ILE A 306 -28.86 9.46 -10.45
C ILE A 306 -28.44 10.89 -10.16
N TYR A 307 -28.29 11.69 -11.18
CA TYR A 307 -27.89 13.07 -11.04
C TYR A 307 -28.59 14.00 -12.03
N GLY A 308 -28.68 15.27 -11.61
CA GLY A 308 -29.11 16.36 -12.47
C GLY A 308 -28.22 17.58 -12.30
N GLY A 309 -28.00 18.31 -13.37
CA GLY A 309 -27.15 19.50 -13.38
C GLY A 309 -27.73 20.60 -14.27
N LEU A 310 -27.38 21.85 -13.94
CA LEU A 310 -27.71 23.04 -14.71
C LEU A 310 -26.45 23.87 -14.91
N GLU A 311 -26.22 24.32 -16.14
CA GLU A 311 -25.20 25.31 -16.50
C GLU A 311 -25.91 26.53 -17.12
N LYS A 312 -25.63 27.71 -16.57
CA LYS A 312 -26.13 28.99 -17.05
C LYS A 312 -24.99 29.93 -17.33
N LYS A 313 -25.00 30.52 -18.51
CA LYS A 313 -24.09 31.58 -18.94
C LYS A 313 -24.76 32.92 -18.73
N LEU A 314 -24.06 33.87 -18.16
CA LEU A 314 -24.51 35.21 -17.80
C LEU A 314 -23.47 36.24 -18.21
N LEU A 315 -23.84 37.52 -18.24
CA LEU A 315 -22.94 38.64 -18.54
C LEU A 315 -22.21 38.44 -19.88
N SER A 316 -22.97 38.11 -20.93
CA SER A 316 -22.41 37.84 -22.27
C SER A 316 -21.30 36.76 -22.25
N ASP A 317 -21.57 35.67 -21.53
CA ASP A 317 -20.69 34.50 -21.34
C ASP A 317 -19.45 34.73 -20.45
N GLN A 318 -19.32 35.93 -19.85
CA GLN A 318 -18.23 36.18 -18.88
C GLN A 318 -18.39 35.40 -17.59
N LEU A 319 -19.64 35.19 -17.12
CA LEU A 319 -19.92 34.43 -15.91
C LEU A 319 -20.65 33.12 -16.26
N ILE A 320 -20.06 32.00 -15.93
CA ILE A 320 -20.67 30.67 -16.07
C ILE A 320 -20.93 30.13 -14.66
N ILE A 321 -22.21 29.86 -14.36
CA ILE A 321 -22.61 29.20 -13.10
C ILE A 321 -23.04 27.77 -13.43
N LYS A 322 -22.53 26.82 -12.66
CA LYS A 322 -22.91 25.40 -12.74
C LYS A 322 -23.38 24.93 -11.37
N GLY A 323 -24.48 24.20 -11.37
CA GLY A 323 -24.99 23.53 -10.19
C GLY A 323 -25.37 22.09 -10.51
N SER A 324 -25.13 21.15 -9.63
CA SER A 324 -25.58 19.76 -9.76
C SER A 324 -25.90 19.14 -8.42
N ILE A 325 -26.81 18.17 -8.46
CA ILE A 325 -27.15 17.31 -7.34
C ILE A 325 -27.13 15.86 -7.81
N ARG A 326 -26.66 14.98 -6.92
CA ARG A 326 -26.57 13.56 -7.19
C ARG A 326 -27.04 12.77 -5.95
N PHE A 327 -27.72 11.67 -6.17
CA PHE A 327 -28.16 10.72 -5.16
C PHE A 327 -27.50 9.38 -5.46
N ASP A 328 -26.63 8.93 -4.55
CA ASP A 328 -25.92 7.66 -4.65
C ASP A 328 -26.47 6.66 -3.63
N LYS A 329 -26.62 5.42 -4.07
CA LYS A 329 -27.00 4.26 -3.26
C LYS A 329 -26.03 3.12 -3.51
N ASN A 330 -25.40 2.64 -2.46
CA ASN A 330 -24.74 1.34 -2.44
C ASN A 330 -25.64 0.34 -1.70
N GLN A 331 -25.60 -0.93 -2.06
CA GLN A 331 -26.46 -1.97 -1.46
C GLN A 331 -26.35 -2.01 0.06
N ASN A 332 -25.16 -1.77 0.63
CA ASN A 332 -24.87 -1.85 2.07
C ASN A 332 -25.08 -0.53 2.82
N PHE A 333 -25.18 0.60 2.13
CA PHE A 333 -25.23 1.93 2.75
C PHE A 333 -26.50 2.67 2.36
N LYS A 334 -26.86 3.69 3.14
CA LYS A 334 -28.03 4.54 2.88
C LYS A 334 -27.81 5.39 1.62
N VAL A 335 -28.91 5.92 1.06
CA VAL A 335 -28.82 6.95 0.01
C VAL A 335 -28.18 8.20 0.58
N ILE A 336 -27.18 8.73 -0.11
CA ILE A 336 -26.46 9.94 0.29
C ILE A 336 -26.57 10.96 -0.85
N PRO A 337 -27.12 12.16 -0.59
CA PRO A 337 -27.13 13.26 -1.54
C PRO A 337 -25.77 13.96 -1.55
N THR A 338 -25.30 14.31 -2.75
CA THR A 338 -24.11 15.14 -2.95
C THR A 338 -24.42 16.27 -3.91
N GLN A 339 -23.73 17.40 -3.74
CA GLN A 339 -23.99 18.60 -4.51
C GLN A 339 -22.70 19.28 -4.94
N ALA A 340 -22.75 19.97 -6.07
CA ALA A 340 -21.67 20.81 -6.54
C ALA A 340 -22.24 22.13 -7.08
N ILE A 341 -21.57 23.23 -6.75
CA ILE A 341 -21.83 24.54 -7.32
C ILE A 341 -20.51 25.19 -7.69
N SER A 342 -20.40 25.73 -8.89
CA SER A 342 -19.21 26.46 -9.33
C SER A 342 -19.56 27.73 -10.08
N GLY A 343 -18.75 28.75 -9.87
CA GLY A 343 -18.74 29.99 -10.62
C GLY A 343 -17.40 30.13 -11.35
N ILE A 344 -17.46 30.37 -12.64
CA ILE A 344 -16.31 30.63 -13.50
C ILE A 344 -16.48 32.02 -14.07
N PHE A 345 -15.55 32.93 -13.76
CA PHE A 345 -15.58 34.30 -14.24
C PHE A 345 -14.40 34.59 -15.15
N ASN A 346 -14.68 34.79 -16.43
CA ASN A 346 -13.71 35.19 -17.44
C ASN A 346 -13.55 36.73 -17.36
N ILE A 347 -12.50 37.18 -16.67
CA ILE A 347 -12.19 38.62 -16.54
C ILE A 347 -11.99 39.22 -17.94
N ASN A 348 -11.30 38.45 -18.79
CA ASN A 348 -11.13 38.71 -20.23
C ASN A 348 -10.69 37.38 -20.89
N GLU A 349 -10.33 37.42 -22.16
CA GLU A 349 -9.91 36.24 -22.95
C GLU A 349 -8.68 35.50 -22.35
N ASN A 350 -7.83 36.23 -21.60
CA ASN A 350 -6.59 35.71 -21.07
C ASN A 350 -6.65 35.38 -19.57
N HIS A 351 -7.69 35.76 -18.86
CA HIS A 351 -7.75 35.65 -17.40
C HIS A 351 -9.09 35.09 -16.94
N THR A 352 -9.04 33.99 -16.21
CA THR A 352 -10.20 33.32 -15.65
C THR A 352 -9.97 33.05 -14.16
N VAL A 353 -10.93 33.36 -13.33
CA VAL A 353 -11.02 32.90 -11.94
C VAL A 353 -12.17 31.91 -11.78
N ARG A 354 -12.00 30.97 -10.89
CA ARG A 354 -13.01 29.95 -10.59
C ARG A 354 -13.13 29.75 -9.10
N SER A 355 -14.35 29.51 -8.64
CA SER A 355 -14.63 29.05 -7.29
C SER A 355 -15.60 27.91 -7.37
N THR A 356 -15.36 26.86 -6.57
CA THR A 356 -16.18 25.66 -6.56
C THR A 356 -16.39 25.19 -5.13
N PHE A 357 -17.62 24.90 -4.78
CA PHE A 357 -17.97 24.15 -3.58
C PHE A 357 -18.57 22.82 -4.02
N THR A 358 -18.02 21.71 -3.51
CA THR A 358 -18.53 20.37 -3.80
C THR A 358 -18.67 19.56 -2.53
N SER A 359 -19.65 18.65 -2.53
CA SER A 359 -19.65 17.51 -1.62
C SER A 359 -19.53 16.22 -2.45
N ALA A 360 -18.83 15.22 -1.89
CA ALA A 360 -18.68 13.93 -2.50
C ALA A 360 -18.68 12.84 -1.44
N ILE A 361 -18.94 11.60 -1.85
CA ILE A 361 -18.84 10.43 -1.00
C ILE A 361 -17.80 9.46 -1.57
N ARG A 362 -17.17 8.74 -0.67
CA ARG A 362 -16.37 7.56 -0.99
C ARG A 362 -16.98 6.35 -0.29
N ASN A 363 -17.62 5.47 -1.04
CA ASN A 363 -18.02 4.18 -0.48
C ASN A 363 -16.79 3.42 -0.01
N PRO A 364 -16.85 2.72 1.14
CA PRO A 364 -15.81 1.78 1.52
C PRO A 364 -15.53 0.80 0.37
N THR A 365 -14.26 0.56 0.08
CA THR A 365 -13.87 -0.41 -0.95
C THR A 365 -14.33 -1.81 -0.58
N LEU A 366 -14.31 -2.76 -1.52
CA LEU A 366 -14.60 -4.16 -1.20
C LEU A 366 -13.64 -4.71 -0.14
N LEU A 367 -12.36 -4.26 -0.14
CA LEU A 367 -11.41 -4.60 0.91
C LEU A 367 -11.83 -4.03 2.27
N ASN A 368 -12.26 -2.77 2.34
CA ASN A 368 -12.74 -2.20 3.60
C ASN A 368 -14.00 -2.91 4.14
N GLN A 369 -14.79 -3.52 3.27
CA GLN A 369 -16.03 -4.21 3.64
C GLN A 369 -15.83 -5.69 3.96
N TYR A 370 -15.05 -6.44 3.15
CA TYR A 370 -15.06 -7.90 3.12
C TYR A 370 -13.67 -8.54 3.17
N GLN A 371 -12.60 -7.78 3.33
CA GLN A 371 -11.25 -8.31 3.38
C GLN A 371 -11.10 -9.34 4.49
N TYR A 372 -10.37 -10.41 4.21
CA TYR A 372 -9.83 -11.34 5.19
C TYR A 372 -8.49 -11.85 4.64
N TYR A 373 -7.42 -11.19 5.04
CA TYR A 373 -6.10 -11.45 4.48
C TYR A 373 -5.03 -11.52 5.58
N ASN A 374 -4.36 -12.65 5.67
CA ASN A 374 -3.28 -12.86 6.63
C ASN A 374 -1.94 -12.37 6.05
N VAL A 375 -1.31 -11.38 6.68
CA VAL A 375 0.00 -10.85 6.30
C VAL A 375 1.13 -11.38 7.19
N GLY A 376 0.89 -12.43 7.97
CA GLY A 376 1.83 -13.06 8.86
C GLY A 376 1.75 -12.52 10.29
N ARG A 377 1.93 -11.23 10.51
CA ARG A 377 1.91 -10.60 11.84
C ARG A 377 0.53 -10.10 12.27
N ALA A 378 -0.37 -9.94 11.34
CA ALA A 378 -1.73 -9.51 11.56
C ALA A 378 -2.63 -10.06 10.46
N LYS A 379 -3.93 -10.07 10.72
CA LYS A 379 -4.97 -10.29 9.73
C LYS A 379 -5.58 -8.94 9.35
N LEU A 380 -5.57 -8.62 8.06
CA LEU A 380 -6.25 -7.47 7.52
C LEU A 380 -7.70 -7.85 7.30
N VAL A 381 -8.63 -7.15 7.94
CA VAL A 381 -10.03 -7.53 7.91
C VAL A 381 -10.93 -6.35 7.54
N GLY A 382 -11.96 -6.64 6.76
CA GLY A 382 -13.03 -5.71 6.45
C GLY A 382 -13.98 -5.55 7.64
N ASN A 383 -14.78 -4.49 7.63
CA ASN A 383 -15.62 -4.11 8.77
C ASN A 383 -17.07 -3.81 8.36
N ILE A 384 -17.72 -4.73 7.65
CA ILE A 384 -19.12 -4.54 7.27
C ILE A 384 -20.09 -4.72 8.44
N SER A 385 -19.71 -5.49 9.46
CA SER A 385 -20.60 -5.89 10.56
C SER A 385 -20.23 -5.29 11.93
N GLY A 386 -19.08 -4.63 12.04
CA GLY A 386 -18.52 -4.18 13.32
C GLY A 386 -17.65 -5.23 13.99
N TYR A 387 -16.91 -4.80 15.02
CA TYR A 387 -16.12 -5.67 15.89
C TYR A 387 -16.37 -5.31 17.35
N GLU A 388 -16.46 -6.30 18.20
CA GLU A 388 -16.66 -6.12 19.63
C GLU A 388 -15.46 -6.72 20.40
N ASN A 389 -15.15 -6.12 21.54
CA ASN A 389 -14.15 -6.63 22.49
C ASN A 389 -12.74 -6.82 21.91
N LEU A 390 -12.30 -5.95 21.02
CA LEU A 390 -10.89 -5.87 20.65
C LEU A 390 -10.11 -5.13 21.74
N TYR A 391 -8.86 -5.49 21.95
CA TYR A 391 -7.99 -4.87 22.96
C TYR A 391 -6.89 -4.06 22.29
N THR A 392 -6.55 -2.91 22.91
CA THR A 392 -5.42 -2.09 22.43
C THR A 392 -4.10 -2.84 22.65
N LEU A 393 -3.19 -2.79 21.68
CA LEU A 393 -1.91 -3.48 21.79
C LEU A 393 -1.09 -2.96 22.97
N GLU A 394 -1.16 -1.66 23.26
CA GLU A 394 -0.48 -1.02 24.38
C GLU A 394 -0.93 -1.64 25.72
N SER A 395 -2.24 -1.84 25.89
CA SER A 395 -2.77 -2.45 27.12
C SER A 395 -2.40 -3.92 27.24
N VAL A 396 -2.39 -4.66 26.13
CA VAL A 396 -1.96 -6.05 26.08
C VAL A 396 -0.48 -6.17 26.45
N TYR A 397 0.39 -5.34 25.87
CA TYR A 397 1.80 -5.31 26.23
C TYR A 397 2.01 -4.91 27.70
N SER A 398 1.26 -3.93 28.19
CA SER A 398 1.30 -3.52 29.60
C SER A 398 0.88 -4.66 30.54
N ALA A 399 -0.24 -5.32 30.24
CA ALA A 399 -0.74 -6.45 31.03
C ALA A 399 0.26 -7.62 31.10
N LEU A 400 0.84 -7.98 29.95
CA LEU A 400 1.85 -9.04 29.87
C LEU A 400 3.14 -8.67 30.61
N SER A 401 3.56 -7.38 30.55
CA SER A 401 4.79 -6.89 31.18
C SER A 401 4.69 -6.74 32.71
N SER A 402 3.52 -6.40 33.20
CA SER A 402 3.27 -6.20 34.61
C SER A 402 2.95 -7.51 35.38
N GLY A 403 3.28 -8.68 34.84
CA GLY A 403 2.99 -9.96 35.43
C GLY A 403 1.55 -10.45 35.21
N ARG A 404 0.96 -10.10 34.07
CA ARG A 404 -0.41 -10.47 33.62
C ARG A 404 -1.53 -9.81 34.43
N VAL A 405 -1.40 -8.51 34.65
CA VAL A 405 -2.45 -7.72 35.31
C VAL A 405 -3.62 -7.51 34.35
N ILE A 406 -4.67 -8.33 34.48
CA ILE A 406 -5.86 -8.31 33.62
C ILE A 406 -6.59 -6.97 33.69
N ASP A 407 -6.62 -6.32 34.84
CA ASP A 407 -7.28 -5.01 35.04
C ASP A 407 -6.65 -3.87 34.23
N SER A 408 -5.45 -4.07 33.67
CA SER A 408 -4.81 -3.09 32.78
C SER A 408 -5.24 -3.21 31.32
N LEU A 409 -6.01 -4.24 30.95
CA LEU A 409 -6.51 -4.43 29.60
C LEU A 409 -7.57 -3.39 29.26
N VAL A 410 -7.43 -2.72 28.12
CA VAL A 410 -8.36 -1.74 27.58
C VAL A 410 -9.00 -2.30 26.33
N SER A 411 -10.29 -2.65 26.41
CA SER A 411 -11.08 -3.11 25.28
C SER A 411 -11.75 -1.93 24.56
N PHE A 412 -12.02 -2.13 23.28
CA PHE A 412 -12.79 -1.18 22.46
C PHE A 412 -13.64 -1.93 21.44
N ASN A 413 -14.69 -1.25 20.95
CA ASN A 413 -15.58 -1.74 19.90
C ASN A 413 -15.45 -0.86 18.66
N LEU A 414 -15.69 -1.44 17.50
CA LEU A 414 -15.73 -0.74 16.23
C LEU A 414 -17.12 -0.87 15.60
N ASP A 415 -17.74 0.25 15.31
CA ASP A 415 -18.97 0.30 14.54
C ASP A 415 -18.75 -0.28 13.13
N PRO A 416 -19.80 -0.80 12.47
CA PRO A 416 -19.78 -1.11 11.03
C PRO A 416 -19.30 0.09 10.21
N ILE A 417 -18.47 -0.18 9.21
CA ILE A 417 -17.88 0.86 8.36
C ILE A 417 -18.96 1.64 7.59
N LYS A 418 -18.75 2.94 7.45
CA LYS A 418 -19.67 3.89 6.78
C LYS A 418 -18.98 4.57 5.61
N PRO A 419 -19.72 5.07 4.61
CA PRO A 419 -19.16 5.93 3.58
C PRO A 419 -18.48 7.16 4.17
N GLU A 420 -17.32 7.48 3.63
CA GLU A 420 -16.63 8.73 3.92
C GLU A 420 -17.28 9.86 3.12
N GLU A 421 -17.49 10.98 3.75
CA GLU A 421 -18.04 12.18 3.12
C GLU A 421 -16.99 13.29 3.13
N VAL A 422 -16.89 14.01 2.03
CA VAL A 422 -16.01 15.18 1.92
C VAL A 422 -16.79 16.39 1.43
N LYS A 423 -16.52 17.56 2.03
CA LYS A 423 -16.87 18.86 1.49
C LYS A 423 -15.59 19.56 1.08
N CYS A 424 -15.57 20.11 -0.11
CA CYS A 424 -14.41 20.77 -0.69
C CYS A 424 -14.78 22.20 -1.11
N LEU A 425 -13.96 23.15 -0.72
CA LEU A 425 -13.96 24.50 -1.25
C LEU A 425 -12.66 24.71 -2.05
N GLU A 426 -12.81 25.15 -3.28
CA GLU A 426 -11.70 25.30 -4.22
C GLU A 426 -11.74 26.67 -4.87
N PHE A 427 -10.56 27.32 -5.00
CA PHE A 427 -10.36 28.55 -5.72
C PHE A 427 -9.25 28.36 -6.74
N GLY A 428 -9.48 28.80 -7.96
CA GLY A 428 -8.51 28.69 -9.03
C GLY A 428 -8.40 29.96 -9.84
N TYR A 429 -7.20 30.17 -10.34
CA TYR A 429 -6.88 31.22 -11.29
C TYR A 429 -6.10 30.63 -12.46
N ARG A 430 -6.48 31.02 -13.67
CA ARG A 430 -5.78 30.71 -14.91
C ARG A 430 -5.54 31.98 -15.67
N GLY A 431 -4.29 32.19 -16.15
CA GLY A 431 -3.96 33.38 -16.89
C GLY A 431 -2.84 33.21 -17.91
N ALA A 432 -2.93 33.96 -19.00
CA ALA A 432 -1.86 34.15 -19.96
C ALA A 432 -1.36 35.58 -19.88
N LEU A 433 -0.11 35.77 -19.44
CA LEU A 433 0.53 37.06 -19.26
C LEU A 433 1.53 37.31 -20.39
N PHE A 434 1.47 38.51 -20.98
CA PHE A 434 2.40 38.94 -22.03
C PHE A 434 2.50 37.97 -23.22
N ASN A 435 1.46 37.17 -23.49
CA ASN A 435 1.39 36.13 -24.54
C ASN A 435 2.52 35.08 -24.47
N ARG A 436 3.25 35.01 -23.37
CA ARG A 436 4.40 34.09 -23.19
C ARG A 436 4.40 33.34 -21.87
N PHE A 437 3.71 33.85 -20.88
CA PHE A 437 3.70 33.26 -19.55
C PHE A 437 2.30 32.77 -19.21
N TYR A 438 2.16 31.46 -19.07
CA TYR A 438 0.91 30.82 -18.70
C TYR A 438 1.00 30.32 -17.26
N ILE A 439 0.01 30.67 -16.44
CA ILE A 439 -0.12 30.25 -15.04
C ILE A 439 -1.47 29.59 -14.81
N ASP A 440 -1.50 28.48 -14.08
CA ASP A 440 -2.69 27.88 -13.49
C ASP A 440 -2.41 27.62 -12.02
N ALA A 441 -3.11 28.30 -11.14
CA ALA A 441 -2.97 28.20 -9.69
C ALA A 441 -4.28 27.75 -9.07
N ASN A 442 -4.19 26.90 -8.06
CA ASN A 442 -5.34 26.33 -7.38
C ASN A 442 -5.05 26.16 -5.90
N TYR A 443 -6.01 26.50 -5.06
CA TYR A 443 -6.03 26.23 -3.62
C TYR A 443 -7.30 25.48 -3.27
N TYR A 444 -7.19 24.45 -2.43
CA TYR A 444 -8.33 23.70 -1.92
C TYR A 444 -8.28 23.55 -0.41
N PHE A 445 -9.46 23.42 0.18
CA PHE A 445 -9.66 23.05 1.57
C PHE A 445 -10.79 22.02 1.67
N ASN A 446 -10.51 20.89 2.32
CA ASN A 446 -11.42 19.78 2.46
C ASN A 446 -11.77 19.53 3.94
N TRP A 447 -13.03 19.18 4.19
CA TRP A 447 -13.54 18.67 5.45
C TRP A 447 -14.05 17.25 5.22
N TYR A 448 -13.44 16.29 5.91
CA TYR A 448 -13.85 14.89 5.88
C TYR A 448 -14.60 14.53 7.15
N THR A 449 -15.75 13.87 6.99
CA THR A 449 -16.47 13.18 8.06
C THR A 449 -16.49 11.69 7.75
N ASN A 450 -16.49 10.86 8.80
CA ASN A 450 -16.33 9.41 8.67
C ASN A 450 -15.07 9.02 7.86
N PHE A 451 -13.97 9.72 8.05
CA PHE A 451 -12.72 9.45 7.33
C PHE A 451 -12.31 8.00 7.52
N ILE A 452 -12.07 7.28 6.41
CA ILE A 452 -11.72 5.86 6.45
C ILE A 452 -10.23 5.70 6.66
N GLY A 453 -9.87 4.94 7.68
CA GLY A 453 -8.52 4.53 8.01
C GLY A 453 -8.53 3.14 8.63
N PHE A 454 -7.53 2.86 9.47
CA PHE A 454 -7.37 1.57 10.10
C PHE A 454 -7.06 1.71 11.59
N VAL A 455 -7.48 0.71 12.36
CA VAL A 455 -7.08 0.54 13.77
C VAL A 455 -6.54 -0.87 13.94
N VAL A 456 -5.53 -1.02 14.78
CA VAL A 456 -4.98 -2.33 15.15
C VAL A 456 -5.49 -2.70 16.53
N GLY A 457 -5.98 -3.92 16.66
CA GLY A 457 -6.47 -4.48 17.91
C GLY A 457 -6.17 -5.97 18.03
N ALA A 458 -6.06 -6.45 19.26
CA ALA A 458 -5.88 -7.86 19.57
C ALA A 458 -7.21 -8.51 19.93
N ASP A 459 -7.44 -9.71 19.41
CA ASP A 459 -8.44 -10.65 19.91
C ASP A 459 -7.78 -11.54 20.95
N LEU A 460 -8.33 -11.54 22.17
CA LEU A 460 -7.75 -12.23 23.31
C LEU A 460 -8.71 -13.26 23.89
N PHE A 461 -8.15 -14.41 24.26
CA PHE A 461 -8.75 -15.24 25.27
C PHE A 461 -8.16 -14.84 26.64
N VAL A 462 -9.03 -14.40 27.54
CA VAL A 462 -8.64 -13.91 28.88
C VAL A 462 -9.32 -14.76 29.94
N ASP A 463 -8.53 -15.43 30.77
CA ASP A 463 -9.00 -16.08 31.99
C ASP A 463 -8.16 -15.59 33.20
N PRO A 464 -8.57 -15.87 34.45
CA PRO A 464 -7.87 -15.39 35.64
C PRO A 464 -6.39 -15.80 35.73
N LEU A 465 -5.95 -16.82 34.98
CA LEU A 465 -4.62 -17.38 35.01
C LEU A 465 -3.81 -17.12 33.74
N SER A 466 -4.49 -16.75 32.61
CA SER A 466 -3.81 -16.60 31.34
C SER A 466 -4.41 -15.50 30.45
N ILE A 467 -3.53 -14.86 29.68
CA ILE A 467 -3.87 -14.00 28.57
C ILE A 467 -3.26 -14.65 27.33
N LEU A 468 -4.10 -15.11 26.40
CA LEU A 468 -3.68 -15.68 25.14
C LEU A 468 -4.12 -14.77 24.01
N ILE A 469 -3.19 -14.41 23.14
CA ILE A 469 -3.49 -13.66 21.91
C ILE A 469 -3.94 -14.67 20.87
N ASN A 470 -5.23 -14.63 20.50
CA ASN A 470 -5.75 -15.44 19.42
C ASN A 470 -5.30 -14.91 18.06
N ASP A 471 -5.52 -13.60 17.85
CA ASP A 471 -5.18 -12.91 16.62
C ASP A 471 -4.91 -11.43 16.86
N VAL A 472 -4.15 -10.83 15.95
CA VAL A 472 -4.02 -9.38 15.82
C VAL A 472 -4.72 -8.96 14.53
N TYR A 473 -5.67 -8.05 14.63
CA TYR A 473 -6.43 -7.54 13.50
C TYR A 473 -6.02 -6.10 13.17
N ARG A 474 -5.87 -5.81 11.88
CA ARG A 474 -5.91 -4.44 11.35
C ARG A 474 -7.26 -4.26 10.67
N VAL A 475 -8.13 -3.50 11.30
CA VAL A 475 -9.54 -3.34 10.92
C VAL A 475 -9.75 -2.02 10.22
N ALA A 476 -10.43 -2.04 9.07
CA ALA A 476 -10.88 -0.81 8.41
C ALA A 476 -12.00 -0.15 9.25
N THR A 477 -11.89 1.13 9.53
CA THR A 477 -12.88 1.84 10.36
C THR A 477 -12.95 3.32 10.00
N ASN A 478 -13.92 4.02 10.57
CA ASN A 478 -14.10 5.46 10.38
C ASN A 478 -13.60 6.25 11.58
N SER A 479 -12.95 7.37 11.32
CA SER A 479 -12.69 8.38 12.34
C SER A 479 -13.99 9.02 12.82
N ASN A 480 -14.13 9.18 14.13
CA ASN A 480 -15.22 9.95 14.74
C ASN A 480 -14.94 11.46 14.74
N LYS A 481 -13.79 11.88 14.24
CA LYS A 481 -13.35 13.28 14.19
C LYS A 481 -13.46 13.82 12.76
N THR A 482 -13.68 15.12 12.65
CA THR A 482 -13.54 15.80 11.37
C THR A 482 -12.06 15.96 11.06
N ILE A 483 -11.63 15.37 9.95
CA ILE A 483 -10.26 15.48 9.43
C ILE A 483 -10.29 16.54 8.33
N THR A 484 -9.28 17.40 8.28
CA THR A 484 -9.17 18.40 7.22
C THR A 484 -7.90 18.21 6.42
N THR A 485 -7.99 18.47 5.12
CA THR A 485 -6.82 18.60 4.25
C THR A 485 -6.86 19.92 3.52
N GLN A 486 -5.71 20.46 3.23
CA GLN A 486 -5.60 21.64 2.40
C GLN A 486 -4.40 21.51 1.48
N GLY A 487 -4.44 22.23 0.39
CA GLY A 487 -3.35 22.22 -0.52
C GLY A 487 -3.39 23.36 -1.52
N PHE A 488 -2.23 23.59 -2.09
CA PHE A 488 -2.01 24.60 -3.09
C PHE A 488 -1.18 24.01 -4.21
N SER A 489 -1.54 24.31 -5.44
CA SER A 489 -0.75 23.92 -6.59
C SER A 489 -0.63 25.09 -7.57
N VAL A 490 0.52 25.18 -8.21
CA VAL A 490 0.76 26.14 -9.29
C VAL A 490 1.50 25.45 -10.43
N GLY A 491 0.99 25.62 -11.64
CA GLY A 491 1.63 25.21 -12.88
C GLY A 491 2.02 26.44 -13.69
N LEU A 492 3.22 26.43 -14.25
CA LEU A 492 3.79 27.53 -15.02
C LEU A 492 4.34 27.03 -16.33
N ASN A 493 4.05 27.75 -17.43
CA ASN A 493 4.72 27.59 -18.71
C ASN A 493 5.21 28.95 -19.17
N TYR A 494 6.49 29.04 -19.49
CA TYR A 494 7.10 30.23 -20.06
C TYR A 494 7.69 29.95 -21.44
N TYR A 495 7.09 30.53 -22.44
CA TYR A 495 7.52 30.42 -23.82
C TYR A 495 8.58 31.49 -24.09
N LEU A 496 9.86 31.10 -24.00
CA LEU A 496 10.98 31.97 -24.30
C LEU A 496 10.90 32.51 -25.73
N ASN A 497 10.61 31.60 -26.65
CA ASN A 497 10.32 31.85 -28.06
C ASN A 497 9.54 30.64 -28.64
N ASN A 498 9.42 30.57 -29.96
CA ASN A 498 8.71 29.48 -30.63
C ASN A 498 9.37 28.10 -30.46
N ASN A 499 10.65 28.07 -30.11
CA ASN A 499 11.44 26.85 -30.02
C ASN A 499 11.69 26.40 -28.58
N PHE A 500 11.74 27.30 -27.61
CA PHE A 500 12.11 26.98 -26.23
C PHE A 500 11.00 27.30 -25.22
N THR A 501 10.75 26.36 -24.34
CA THR A 501 9.76 26.49 -23.26
C THR A 501 10.40 26.08 -21.95
N ILE A 502 10.18 26.86 -20.89
CA ILE A 502 10.41 26.46 -19.51
C ILE A 502 9.05 26.14 -18.92
N ASN A 503 8.92 24.99 -18.28
CA ASN A 503 7.71 24.59 -17.58
C ASN A 503 8.03 24.14 -16.17
N GLY A 504 7.04 24.21 -15.32
CA GLY A 504 7.19 23.71 -13.95
C GLY A 504 5.87 23.64 -13.23
N ASN A 505 5.84 22.87 -12.19
CA ASN A 505 4.74 22.83 -11.24
C ASN A 505 5.27 22.60 -9.83
N TYR A 506 4.54 23.14 -8.88
CA TYR A 506 4.76 22.95 -7.45
C TYR A 506 3.43 22.58 -6.80
N SER A 507 3.48 21.68 -5.84
CA SER A 507 2.32 21.33 -5.01
C SER A 507 2.72 21.22 -3.55
N TRP A 508 1.87 21.76 -2.70
CA TRP A 508 1.88 21.59 -1.27
C TRP A 508 0.56 20.95 -0.82
N ASN A 509 0.62 19.93 0.03
CA ASN A 509 -0.55 19.22 0.54
C ASN A 509 -0.36 18.96 2.02
N LYS A 510 -1.36 19.22 2.84
CA LYS A 510 -1.30 19.02 4.27
C LYS A 510 -2.54 18.30 4.78
N LEU A 511 -2.32 17.24 5.53
CA LEU A 511 -3.33 16.54 6.32
C LEU A 511 -3.26 17.08 7.76
N ASN A 512 -4.38 17.61 8.26
CA ASN A 512 -4.52 18.03 9.65
C ASN A 512 -5.27 16.94 10.43
N LYS A 513 -4.53 16.01 11.04
CA LYS A 513 -5.05 14.97 11.92
C LYS A 513 -5.03 15.46 13.37
N GLN A 514 -6.07 15.17 14.14
CA GLN A 514 -6.06 15.43 15.58
C GLN A 514 -5.15 14.41 16.28
N ILE A 515 -4.42 14.86 17.30
CA ILE A 515 -3.40 14.04 18.00
C ILE A 515 -4.03 12.83 18.72
N ASP A 516 -5.27 12.98 19.19
CA ASP A 516 -6.02 11.96 19.94
C ASP A 516 -6.81 10.97 19.05
N ASP A 517 -6.69 11.06 17.73
CA ASP A 517 -7.34 10.13 16.80
C ASP A 517 -6.48 8.87 16.61
N PRO A 518 -6.95 7.68 17.06
CA PRO A 518 -6.18 6.44 16.94
C PRO A 518 -6.08 5.91 15.50
N ILE A 519 -6.86 6.51 14.56
CA ILE A 519 -6.92 6.02 13.19
C ILE A 519 -5.63 6.32 12.44
N ILE A 520 -5.10 5.30 11.78
CA ILE A 520 -3.97 5.41 10.85
C ILE A 520 -4.54 5.86 9.50
N PRO A 521 -4.27 7.09 9.05
CA PRO A 521 -4.76 7.57 7.77
C PRO A 521 -3.92 7.00 6.64
N SER A 522 -4.53 6.43 5.62
CA SER A 522 -3.82 6.02 4.39
C SER A 522 -3.55 7.25 3.50
N TYR A 523 -2.77 8.21 4.00
CA TYR A 523 -2.44 9.45 3.31
C TYR A 523 -0.99 9.46 2.84
N ASN A 524 -0.69 8.62 1.84
CA ASN A 524 0.66 8.44 1.28
C ASN A 524 1.02 9.56 0.30
N THR A 525 1.03 10.81 0.80
CA THR A 525 1.26 11.99 -0.03
C THR A 525 2.36 12.85 0.60
N PRO A 526 3.44 13.17 -0.14
CA PRO A 526 4.46 14.11 0.32
C PRO A 526 3.87 15.51 0.52
N GLU A 527 4.32 16.23 1.55
CA GLU A 527 3.84 17.58 1.81
C GLU A 527 4.26 18.52 0.69
N HIS A 528 5.50 18.45 0.24
CA HIS A 528 6.05 19.27 -0.84
C HIS A 528 6.57 18.43 -2.01
N LYS A 529 6.22 18.83 -3.22
CA LYS A 529 6.79 18.28 -4.46
C LYS A 529 6.81 19.32 -5.57
N PHE A 530 7.83 19.26 -6.43
CA PHE A 530 7.88 20.09 -7.62
C PHE A 530 8.55 19.39 -8.80
N ASN A 531 8.25 19.89 -9.99
CA ASN A 531 8.97 19.60 -11.23
C ASN A 531 9.35 20.91 -11.89
N ILE A 532 10.53 20.92 -12.52
CA ILE A 532 10.96 22.00 -13.40
C ILE A 532 11.58 21.39 -14.65
N GLY A 533 11.18 21.89 -15.81
CA GLY A 533 11.64 21.38 -17.08
C GLY A 533 11.99 22.48 -18.08
N VAL A 534 12.90 22.14 -18.97
CA VAL A 534 13.24 22.95 -20.14
C VAL A 534 13.10 22.07 -21.37
N SER A 535 12.34 22.53 -22.35
CA SER A 535 12.16 21.82 -23.62
C SER A 535 12.50 22.71 -24.80
N GLY A 536 13.05 22.08 -25.82
CA GLY A 536 13.32 22.70 -27.11
C GLY A 536 12.76 21.86 -28.25
N LYS A 537 12.25 22.51 -29.29
CA LYS A 537 11.74 21.88 -30.51
C LYS A 537 12.21 22.61 -31.74
N ASP A 538 12.26 21.92 -32.87
CA ASP A 538 12.60 22.47 -34.20
C ASP A 538 13.91 23.26 -34.19
N ILE A 539 14.89 22.78 -33.42
CA ILE A 539 16.21 23.41 -33.28
C ILE A 539 17.06 22.99 -34.47
N ASN A 540 17.68 23.99 -35.11
CA ASN A 540 18.64 23.77 -36.17
C ASN A 540 20.02 24.22 -35.70
N PHE A 541 20.98 23.28 -35.67
CA PHE A 541 22.35 23.53 -35.28
C PHE A 541 23.31 22.91 -36.28
N ASN A 542 24.04 23.74 -37.02
CA ASN A 542 24.88 23.33 -38.15
C ASN A 542 24.13 22.42 -39.16
N ASN A 543 24.64 21.21 -39.37
CA ASN A 543 24.05 20.22 -40.27
C ASN A 543 22.89 19.43 -39.65
N LEU A 544 22.63 19.61 -38.37
CA LEU A 544 21.55 18.95 -37.64
C LEU A 544 20.32 19.85 -37.62
N LYS A 545 19.26 19.44 -38.32
CA LYS A 545 17.97 20.14 -38.36
C LYS A 545 16.89 19.35 -37.60
N ASN A 546 15.86 20.05 -37.14
CA ASN A 546 14.70 19.45 -36.46
C ASN A 546 15.07 18.62 -35.24
N ILE A 547 15.91 19.17 -34.37
CA ILE A 547 16.25 18.58 -33.09
C ILE A 547 15.28 19.07 -32.02
N GLY A 548 14.81 18.16 -31.20
CA GLY A 548 14.12 18.48 -29.96
C GLY A 548 14.86 17.93 -28.76
N PHE A 549 14.67 18.55 -27.62
CA PHE A 549 15.13 18.03 -26.33
C PHE A 549 14.12 18.30 -25.22
N ASN A 550 14.18 17.50 -24.19
CA ASN A 550 13.44 17.72 -22.93
C ASN A 550 14.36 17.35 -21.77
N ILE A 551 14.51 18.26 -20.81
CA ILE A 551 15.21 18.08 -19.55
C ILE A 551 14.19 18.36 -18.47
N ASN A 552 13.98 17.42 -17.55
CA ASN A 552 13.03 17.57 -16.45
C ASN A 552 13.66 17.13 -15.14
N TYR A 553 13.60 18.00 -14.14
CA TYR A 553 13.99 17.67 -12.77
C TYR A 553 12.76 17.60 -11.89
N LYS A 554 12.61 16.49 -11.18
CA LYS A 554 11.55 16.21 -10.22
C LYS A 554 12.14 16.10 -8.82
N TRP A 555 11.54 16.78 -7.85
CA TRP A 555 11.87 16.68 -6.44
C TRP A 555 10.64 16.32 -5.61
N ILE A 556 10.81 15.40 -4.67
CA ILE A 556 9.77 14.92 -3.77
C ILE A 556 10.34 14.92 -2.35
N GLU A 557 9.64 15.57 -1.44
CA GLU A 557 9.94 15.55 -0.03
C GLU A 557 9.69 14.16 0.56
N GLY A 558 10.49 13.78 1.56
CA GLY A 558 10.30 12.53 2.29
C GLY A 558 9.01 12.52 3.09
N PHE A 559 8.38 11.36 3.19
CA PHE A 559 7.12 11.19 3.91
C PHE A 559 7.04 9.80 4.52
N ILE A 560 6.13 9.62 5.47
CA ILE A 560 5.83 8.28 6.00
C ILE A 560 4.89 7.58 5.02
N PHE A 561 5.32 6.43 4.53
CA PHE A 561 4.48 5.53 3.74
C PHE A 561 3.76 4.58 4.69
N GLU A 562 2.44 4.57 4.63
CA GLU A 562 1.55 3.72 5.41
C GLU A 562 1.11 2.53 4.55
N GLY A 563 1.68 1.37 4.80
CA GLY A 563 1.31 0.09 4.19
C GLY A 563 0.77 -0.90 5.23
N SER A 564 1.07 -2.19 5.06
CA SER A 564 0.90 -3.17 6.14
C SER A 564 1.90 -2.89 7.27
N PRO A 565 1.74 -3.49 8.48
CA PRO A 565 2.66 -3.23 9.60
C PRO A 565 4.14 -3.40 9.28
N GLN A 566 4.50 -4.37 8.42
CA GLN A 566 5.88 -4.59 8.00
C GLN A 566 6.35 -3.67 6.86
N PHE A 567 5.44 -3.00 6.17
CA PHE A 567 5.72 -2.10 5.06
C PHE A 567 5.28 -0.65 5.32
N THR A 568 5.34 -0.24 6.58
CA THR A 568 5.13 1.15 7.02
C THR A 568 6.47 1.74 7.45
N GLY A 569 6.80 2.91 6.92
CA GLY A 569 8.04 3.59 7.30
C GLY A 569 8.41 4.77 6.43
N GLN A 570 9.57 5.37 6.72
CA GLN A 570 10.03 6.60 6.09
C GLN A 570 10.51 6.38 4.66
N VAL A 571 9.90 7.06 3.70
CA VAL A 571 10.45 7.27 2.35
C VAL A 571 11.30 8.53 2.37
N PRO A 572 12.62 8.44 2.07
CA PRO A 572 13.50 9.60 2.09
C PRO A 572 13.17 10.63 0.99
N THR A 573 13.55 11.88 1.21
CA THR A 573 13.52 12.90 0.16
C THR A 573 14.42 12.51 -1.02
N TYR A 574 13.93 12.71 -2.25
CA TYR A 574 14.69 12.39 -3.44
C TYR A 574 14.45 13.35 -4.62
N GLY A 575 15.44 13.42 -5.51
CA GLY A 575 15.34 14.13 -6.79
C GLY A 575 15.75 13.24 -7.96
N LEU A 576 15.06 13.40 -9.09
CA LEU A 576 15.29 12.66 -10.33
C LEU A 576 15.51 13.66 -11.47
N LEU A 577 16.48 13.38 -12.32
CA LEU A 577 16.74 14.16 -13.54
C LEU A 577 16.51 13.25 -14.76
N ASP A 578 15.61 13.66 -15.63
CA ASP A 578 15.28 12.97 -16.87
C ASP A 578 15.76 13.81 -18.07
N LEU A 579 16.25 13.14 -19.08
CA LEU A 579 16.73 13.76 -20.32
C LEU A 579 16.20 12.98 -21.52
N GLN A 580 15.73 13.69 -22.55
CA GLN A 580 15.37 13.13 -23.84
C GLN A 580 15.87 14.02 -24.97
N ILE A 581 16.41 13.42 -26.02
CA ILE A 581 16.73 14.08 -27.29
C ILE A 581 15.92 13.42 -28.39
N THR A 582 15.36 14.21 -29.27
CA THR A 582 14.55 13.76 -30.40
C THR A 582 15.16 14.28 -31.69
N LYS A 583 15.25 13.41 -32.68
CA LYS A 583 15.60 13.77 -34.05
C LYS A 583 14.42 13.40 -34.97
N SER A 584 13.80 14.40 -35.55
CA SER A 584 12.75 14.20 -36.55
C SER A 584 13.33 14.24 -37.97
N LEU A 585 13.10 13.17 -38.70
CA LEU A 585 13.33 13.02 -40.13
C LEU A 585 11.94 12.98 -40.79
N SER A 586 11.82 13.18 -42.06
CA SER A 586 10.51 13.33 -42.76
C SER A 586 9.39 12.43 -42.22
N LYS A 587 9.56 11.11 -42.27
CA LYS A 587 8.60 10.11 -41.81
C LYS A 587 9.07 9.32 -40.59
N LEU A 588 10.29 9.54 -40.09
CA LEU A 588 10.88 8.82 -38.99
C LEU A 588 11.28 9.80 -37.90
N SER A 589 10.80 9.57 -36.67
CA SER A 589 11.31 10.23 -35.48
C SER A 589 12.04 9.25 -34.57
N VAL A 590 13.27 9.60 -34.21
CA VAL A 590 14.13 8.83 -33.30
C VAL A 590 14.24 9.59 -31.98
N LYS A 591 13.91 8.94 -30.87
CA LYS A 591 14.07 9.48 -29.52
C LYS A 591 15.07 8.64 -28.74
N LEU A 592 16.05 9.31 -28.13
CA LEU A 592 16.96 8.74 -27.15
C LEU A 592 16.68 9.40 -25.83
N GLY A 593 16.46 8.62 -24.79
CA GLY A 593 16.15 9.18 -23.48
C GLY A 593 16.69 8.35 -22.35
N GLY A 594 16.79 8.99 -21.20
CA GLY A 594 17.11 8.37 -19.94
C GLY A 594 16.31 9.00 -18.82
N SER A 595 15.76 8.20 -17.97
CA SER A 595 15.20 8.65 -16.71
C SER A 595 16.17 8.38 -15.56
N ASN A 596 16.12 9.28 -14.56
CA ASN A 596 17.05 9.24 -13.44
C ASN A 596 18.53 9.15 -13.89
N ILE A 597 18.93 10.01 -14.81
CA ILE A 597 20.29 9.97 -15.40
C ILE A 597 21.42 10.14 -14.38
N LEU A 598 21.14 10.77 -13.23
CA LEU A 598 22.07 10.89 -12.11
C LEU A 598 22.25 9.58 -11.33
N ASN A 599 21.45 8.55 -11.64
CA ASN A 599 21.48 7.24 -10.99
C ASN A 599 21.27 7.29 -9.47
N ASN A 600 20.41 8.19 -9.01
CA ASN A 600 20.00 8.20 -7.61
C ASN A 600 19.20 6.94 -7.32
N LYS A 601 19.70 6.09 -6.43
CA LYS A 601 18.97 4.92 -5.98
C LYS A 601 17.89 5.36 -5.01
N VAL A 602 16.66 5.47 -5.50
CA VAL A 602 15.53 6.00 -4.73
C VAL A 602 14.56 4.90 -4.34
N LEU A 603 14.05 5.04 -3.12
CA LEU A 603 12.94 4.26 -2.60
C LEU A 603 11.68 5.10 -2.78
N GLN A 604 10.73 4.67 -3.61
CA GLN A 604 9.49 5.41 -3.87
C GLN A 604 8.33 4.97 -2.98
N VAL A 605 8.39 3.74 -2.49
CA VAL A 605 7.48 3.17 -1.49
C VAL A 605 8.31 2.39 -0.48
N TYR A 606 7.94 2.44 0.80
CA TYR A 606 8.66 1.70 1.83
C TYR A 606 8.56 0.19 1.58
N GLY A 607 9.69 -0.51 1.67
CA GLY A 607 9.80 -1.94 1.32
C GLY A 607 9.88 -2.24 -0.18
N GLY A 608 9.73 -1.23 -1.05
CA GLY A 608 9.86 -1.37 -2.49
C GLY A 608 11.31 -1.47 -2.97
N PRO A 609 11.54 -1.74 -4.26
CA PRO A 609 12.87 -1.80 -4.83
C PRO A 609 13.50 -0.40 -4.95
N TYR A 610 14.82 -0.34 -4.86
CA TYR A 610 15.55 0.86 -5.27
C TYR A 610 15.58 0.97 -6.79
N ILE A 611 15.10 2.09 -7.31
CA ILE A 611 15.07 2.37 -8.74
C ILE A 611 16.25 3.26 -9.11
N GLY A 612 17.09 2.78 -10.02
CA GLY A 612 18.21 3.52 -10.57
C GLY A 612 17.91 4.10 -11.94
N ARG A 613 18.98 4.34 -12.72
CA ARG A 613 18.89 4.90 -14.07
C ARG A 613 18.29 3.91 -15.05
N MET A 614 17.44 4.41 -15.94
CA MET A 614 16.93 3.69 -17.11
C MET A 614 17.26 4.48 -18.38
N ALA A 615 17.57 3.77 -19.47
CA ALA A 615 17.77 4.36 -20.79
C ALA A 615 16.81 3.70 -21.79
N TYR A 616 16.38 4.45 -22.80
CA TYR A 616 15.50 3.95 -23.85
C TYR A 616 15.79 4.57 -25.21
N ILE A 617 15.44 3.84 -26.23
CA ILE A 617 15.34 4.32 -27.61
C ILE A 617 13.91 4.10 -28.11
N SER A 618 13.35 5.08 -28.81
CA SER A 618 12.04 4.98 -29.42
C SER A 618 12.12 5.40 -30.88
N LEU A 619 11.49 4.63 -31.73
CA LEU A 619 11.35 4.89 -33.16
C LEU A 619 9.87 5.05 -33.48
N LEU A 620 9.51 6.16 -34.12
CA LEU A 620 8.17 6.41 -34.62
C LEU A 620 8.24 6.58 -36.14
N LEU A 621 7.59 5.69 -36.85
CA LEU A 621 7.45 5.75 -38.30
C LEU A 621 6.03 6.14 -38.69
N GLU A 622 5.89 7.22 -39.46
CA GLU A 622 4.63 7.65 -40.03
C GLU A 622 4.54 7.08 -41.46
N ILE A 623 3.50 6.29 -41.74
CA ILE A 623 3.29 5.57 -42.99
C ILE A 623 2.48 6.39 -43.99
#